data_40c64461e45d63090077d07a65d28ee0
#
_entry.id   40c64461e45d63090077d07a65d28ee0
#
_cell.length_a   1.000
_cell.length_b   1.000
_cell.length_c   1.000
_cell.angle_alpha   90.00
_cell.angle_beta   90.00
_cell.angle_gamma   90.00
#
_symmetry.space_group_name_H-M   'P 1'
#
loop_
_entity.id
_entity.type
_entity.pdbx_description
1 polymer ?
#
loop_
_entity_poly.entity_id
_entity_poly.type
_entity_poly.pdbx_seq_one_letter_code
_entity_poly.pdbx_strand_id
1 'polypeptide(L)'
;MKQFHKLTTLALVCAAMLLGGAMANAAVKPTRKASGPALKSPLDTVSYALGVNIGSSLRENLKTFPNGPVNINVLAEIFVRTLKGDTAGLLMNNAASETCIQNYVMEAQQKEGDARKAEGEKFLAANKKKEGVVTTESGLQYKVLKPGEGDEKPTDADRVKVHYTGRLLDGKVFDSSVERGEPAEFGVTQVIRGWQEALKLMCKGEKLQVWIPSDLAYGTGGAGDMIKSNATLEFEIELLDIIKPEPKVEKAAEEAVESAEKVVNKAVEKVDKAAKKAAKEAEKAAVAPAGDEASEQEA
;
A
#
# COMPACT_ATOMS: atom_id res chain seq x y z
N MET A 1 8.34 4.94 -8.27
CA MET A 1 9.50 4.02 -8.26
C MET A 1 9.18 2.52 -8.39
N LYS A 2 7.93 2.05 -8.19
CA LYS A 2 7.58 0.60 -8.29
C LYS A 2 7.19 0.10 -9.70
N GLN A 3 7.03 0.96 -10.68
CA GLN A 3 6.70 0.56 -12.07
C GLN A 3 7.94 0.23 -12.93
N PHE A 4 9.12 0.74 -12.56
CA PHE A 4 10.38 0.44 -13.29
C PHE A 4 10.86 -1.00 -13.11
N HIS A 5 10.40 -1.72 -12.08
CA HIS A 5 10.78 -3.11 -11.83
C HIS A 5 10.12 -4.13 -12.79
N LYS A 6 9.05 -3.79 -13.49
CA LYS A 6 8.38 -4.72 -14.40
C LYS A 6 9.04 -4.81 -15.80
N LEU A 7 9.78 -3.76 -16.22
CA LEU A 7 10.54 -3.83 -17.47
C LEU A 7 11.91 -4.50 -17.31
N THR A 8 12.52 -4.43 -16.13
CA THR A 8 13.80 -5.10 -15.85
C THR A 8 13.64 -6.60 -15.58
N THR A 9 12.45 -7.09 -15.23
CA THR A 9 12.16 -8.52 -15.05
C THR A 9 12.11 -9.30 -16.35
N LEU A 10 12.01 -8.67 -17.49
CA LEU A 10 12.06 -9.38 -18.77
C LEU A 10 13.47 -9.96 -19.07
N ALA A 11 14.53 -9.35 -18.50
CA ALA A 11 15.91 -9.85 -18.63
C ALA A 11 16.24 -10.98 -17.64
N LEU A 12 15.49 -11.13 -16.55
CA LEU A 12 15.79 -12.11 -15.47
C LEU A 12 15.03 -13.43 -15.59
N VAL A 13 13.98 -13.52 -16.42
CA VAL A 13 13.20 -14.76 -16.57
C VAL A 13 13.95 -15.86 -17.33
N CYS A 14 15.02 -15.52 -18.05
CA CYS A 14 15.86 -16.53 -18.72
C CYS A 14 16.78 -17.33 -17.78
N ALA A 15 17.01 -16.91 -16.55
CA ALA A 15 18.00 -17.53 -15.66
C ALA A 15 17.43 -18.50 -14.59
N ALA A 16 16.12 -18.56 -14.39
CA ALA A 16 15.52 -19.27 -13.24
C ALA A 16 14.88 -20.64 -13.53
N MET A 17 15.01 -21.19 -14.76
CA MET A 17 14.39 -22.48 -15.13
C MET A 17 15.36 -23.67 -15.25
N LEU A 18 16.46 -23.66 -14.53
CA LEU A 18 17.44 -24.77 -14.56
C LEU A 18 17.56 -25.53 -13.23
N LEU A 19 16.47 -25.82 -12.52
CA LEU A 19 16.52 -26.76 -11.39
C LEU A 19 15.22 -27.60 -11.28
N GLY A 20 15.37 -28.86 -11.73
CA GLY A 20 14.73 -30.01 -11.09
C GLY A 20 13.29 -30.36 -11.42
N GLY A 21 13.08 -31.20 -12.41
CA GLY A 21 11.82 -31.93 -12.56
C GLY A 21 12.01 -33.10 -13.52
N ALA A 22 11.74 -34.31 -13.05
CA ALA A 22 11.85 -35.54 -13.80
C ALA A 22 11.09 -35.48 -15.14
N MET A 23 11.81 -35.83 -16.25
CA MET A 23 11.30 -35.90 -17.60
C MET A 23 10.21 -37.01 -17.73
N ALA A 24 8.94 -36.63 -17.59
CA ALA A 24 7.88 -37.43 -18.20
C ALA A 24 7.83 -37.10 -19.69
N ASN A 25 8.23 -38.09 -20.53
CA ASN A 25 8.24 -38.01 -21.98
C ASN A 25 6.80 -38.08 -22.51
N ALA A 26 6.02 -36.98 -22.36
CA ALA A 26 4.72 -36.86 -23.00
C ALA A 26 4.90 -36.40 -24.43
N ALA A 27 4.87 -37.32 -25.37
CA ALA A 27 4.78 -37.03 -26.79
C ALA A 27 3.48 -36.28 -27.07
N VAL A 28 3.54 -34.96 -27.22
CA VAL A 28 2.42 -34.13 -27.66
C VAL A 28 2.12 -34.48 -29.12
N LYS A 29 0.97 -35.13 -29.37
CA LYS A 29 0.49 -35.40 -30.73
C LYS A 29 0.14 -34.08 -31.44
N PRO A 30 0.70 -33.75 -32.59
CA PRO A 30 0.36 -32.54 -33.33
C PRO A 30 -1.08 -32.61 -33.85
N THR A 31 -1.92 -31.65 -33.44
CA THR A 31 -3.33 -31.56 -33.83
C THR A 31 -3.59 -30.80 -35.13
N ARG A 32 -2.54 -30.37 -35.86
CA ARG A 32 -2.63 -29.69 -37.16
C ARG A 32 -1.39 -30.02 -38.00
N LYS A 33 -1.54 -30.07 -39.36
CA LYS A 33 -0.39 -30.18 -40.25
C LYS A 33 0.61 -29.08 -39.94
N ALA A 34 1.71 -29.44 -39.28
CA ALA A 34 2.73 -28.50 -38.87
C ALA A 34 3.47 -27.97 -40.10
N SER A 35 3.30 -26.69 -40.40
CA SER A 35 4.14 -25.95 -41.32
C SER A 35 5.26 -25.28 -40.53
N GLY A 36 6.32 -26.03 -40.24
CA GLY A 36 7.45 -25.54 -39.46
C GLY A 36 8.75 -26.18 -39.88
N PRO A 37 9.91 -25.72 -39.40
CA PRO A 37 11.19 -26.31 -39.67
C PRO A 37 11.22 -27.79 -39.22
N ALA A 38 11.91 -28.63 -39.95
CA ALA A 38 12.11 -30.03 -39.57
C ALA A 38 13.03 -30.10 -38.35
N LEU A 39 12.54 -30.71 -37.27
CA LEU A 39 13.31 -30.91 -36.03
C LEU A 39 14.15 -32.19 -36.18
N LYS A 40 15.46 -32.04 -36.44
CA LYS A 40 16.37 -33.13 -36.72
C LYS A 40 17.20 -33.57 -35.52
N SER A 41 17.24 -32.79 -34.49
CA SER A 41 18.01 -33.06 -33.28
C SER A 41 17.21 -32.67 -31.99
N PRO A 42 17.61 -33.17 -30.81
CA PRO A 42 17.05 -32.70 -29.55
C PRO A 42 17.23 -31.19 -29.34
N LEU A 43 18.32 -30.64 -29.84
CA LEU A 43 18.60 -29.21 -29.78
C LEU A 43 17.65 -28.39 -30.65
N ASP A 44 17.26 -28.88 -31.83
CA ASP A 44 16.24 -28.26 -32.67
C ASP A 44 14.89 -28.24 -31.95
N THR A 45 14.56 -29.33 -31.26
CA THR A 45 13.31 -29.43 -30.47
C THR A 45 13.28 -28.42 -29.35
N VAL A 46 14.38 -28.26 -28.59
CA VAL A 46 14.50 -27.25 -27.50
C VAL A 46 14.48 -25.85 -28.10
N SER A 47 15.17 -25.60 -29.21
CA SER A 47 15.16 -24.29 -29.89
C SER A 47 13.77 -23.90 -30.38
N TYR A 48 13.01 -24.85 -30.92
CA TYR A 48 11.61 -24.63 -31.30
C TYR A 48 10.75 -24.29 -30.08
N ALA A 49 10.88 -25.04 -28.99
CA ALA A 49 10.12 -24.79 -27.74
C ALA A 49 10.43 -23.44 -27.16
N LEU A 50 11.70 -23.00 -27.13
CA LEU A 50 12.12 -21.67 -26.72
C LEU A 50 11.48 -20.59 -27.60
N GLY A 51 11.49 -20.77 -28.91
CA GLY A 51 10.87 -19.84 -29.85
C GLY A 51 9.36 -19.67 -29.59
N VAL A 52 8.64 -20.77 -29.35
CA VAL A 52 7.22 -20.75 -29.03
C VAL A 52 6.97 -20.03 -27.70
N ASN A 53 7.78 -20.35 -26.68
CA ASN A 53 7.63 -19.76 -25.33
C ASN A 53 7.88 -18.25 -25.34
N ILE A 54 9.04 -17.83 -25.88
CA ILE A 54 9.42 -16.41 -25.97
C ILE A 54 8.42 -15.63 -26.83
N GLY A 55 8.06 -16.17 -28.01
CA GLY A 55 7.11 -15.51 -28.89
C GLY A 55 5.71 -15.35 -28.30
N SER A 56 5.24 -16.37 -27.55
CA SER A 56 3.95 -16.31 -26.86
C SER A 56 3.97 -15.27 -25.76
N SER A 57 4.99 -15.26 -24.91
CA SER A 57 5.15 -14.28 -23.83
C SER A 57 5.27 -12.85 -24.35
N LEU A 58 6.07 -12.67 -25.40
CA LEU A 58 6.22 -11.35 -26.03
C LEU A 58 4.89 -10.86 -26.63
N ARG A 59 4.17 -11.73 -27.31
CA ARG A 59 2.85 -11.41 -27.88
C ARG A 59 1.86 -10.94 -26.82
N GLU A 60 1.80 -11.60 -25.67
CA GLU A 60 0.91 -11.19 -24.58
C GLU A 60 1.32 -9.82 -24.01
N ASN A 61 2.61 -9.60 -23.79
CA ASN A 61 3.13 -8.31 -23.30
C ASN A 61 2.85 -7.15 -24.27
N LEU A 62 2.93 -7.41 -25.57
CA LEU A 62 2.68 -6.40 -26.60
C LEU A 62 1.20 -6.01 -26.74
N LYS A 63 0.25 -6.79 -26.21
CA LYS A 63 -1.17 -6.41 -26.18
C LYS A 63 -1.45 -5.17 -25.31
N THR A 64 -0.64 -4.97 -24.30
CA THR A 64 -0.75 -3.84 -23.35
C THR A 64 0.19 -2.69 -23.71
N PHE A 65 0.82 -2.74 -24.87
CA PHE A 65 1.71 -1.65 -25.31
C PHE A 65 0.89 -0.38 -25.62
N PRO A 66 1.29 0.79 -25.10
CA PRO A 66 0.51 2.00 -25.24
C PRO A 66 0.36 2.45 -26.70
N ASN A 67 -0.73 3.13 -27.00
CA ASN A 67 -1.10 3.66 -28.34
C ASN A 67 -1.33 2.62 -29.44
N GLY A 68 -1.54 1.34 -29.10
CA GLY A 68 -1.96 0.31 -30.07
C GLY A 68 -0.88 -0.69 -30.43
N PRO A 69 -1.15 -1.54 -31.43
CA PRO A 69 -0.29 -2.66 -31.74
C PRO A 69 1.05 -2.22 -32.33
N VAL A 70 2.11 -2.81 -31.82
CA VAL A 70 3.47 -2.68 -32.37
C VAL A 70 3.54 -3.28 -33.78
N ASN A 71 4.32 -2.70 -34.68
CA ASN A 71 4.57 -3.29 -35.99
C ASN A 71 5.40 -4.56 -35.86
N ILE A 72 4.72 -5.71 -35.88
CA ILE A 72 5.32 -7.03 -35.65
C ILE A 72 6.35 -7.38 -36.72
N ASN A 73 6.20 -6.91 -37.94
CA ASN A 73 7.17 -7.23 -39.01
C ASN A 73 8.52 -6.53 -38.74
N VAL A 74 8.50 -5.26 -38.37
CA VAL A 74 9.72 -4.53 -38.00
C VAL A 74 10.35 -5.14 -36.77
N LEU A 75 9.54 -5.43 -35.74
CA LEU A 75 10.01 -6.05 -34.50
C LEU A 75 10.68 -7.40 -34.80
N ALA A 76 10.03 -8.29 -35.56
CA ALA A 76 10.54 -9.62 -35.86
C ALA A 76 11.83 -9.58 -36.66
N GLU A 77 11.92 -8.70 -37.67
CA GLU A 77 13.12 -8.54 -38.49
C GLU A 77 14.32 -8.14 -37.64
N ILE A 78 14.18 -7.07 -36.87
CA ILE A 78 15.27 -6.55 -36.03
C ILE A 78 15.60 -7.51 -34.88
N PHE A 79 14.61 -8.16 -34.27
CA PHE A 79 14.81 -9.19 -33.25
C PHE A 79 15.66 -10.35 -33.76
N VAL A 80 15.35 -10.90 -34.96
CA VAL A 80 16.11 -12.01 -35.56
C VAL A 80 17.53 -11.57 -35.90
N ARG A 81 17.73 -10.37 -36.48
CA ARG A 81 19.06 -9.83 -36.80
C ARG A 81 19.91 -9.69 -35.52
N THR A 82 19.37 -9.06 -34.50
CA THR A 82 20.06 -8.87 -33.23
C THR A 82 20.39 -10.19 -32.53
N LEU A 83 19.45 -11.16 -32.57
CA LEU A 83 19.66 -12.50 -32.00
C LEU A 83 20.79 -13.25 -32.70
N LYS A 84 21.01 -13.03 -34.02
CA LYS A 84 22.10 -13.59 -34.79
C LYS A 84 23.44 -12.85 -34.68
N GLY A 85 23.46 -11.75 -33.89
CA GLY A 85 24.65 -10.89 -33.76
C GLY A 85 24.90 -9.98 -34.97
N ASP A 86 23.97 -9.90 -35.94
CA ASP A 86 24.04 -8.97 -37.05
C ASP A 86 23.57 -7.58 -36.58
N THR A 87 24.52 -6.82 -36.05
CA THR A 87 24.29 -5.44 -35.56
C THR A 87 24.75 -4.38 -36.56
N ALA A 88 25.32 -4.79 -37.70
CA ALA A 88 25.76 -3.84 -38.73
C ALA A 88 24.56 -3.14 -39.36
N GLY A 89 24.60 -1.81 -39.42
CA GLY A 89 23.53 -1.00 -40.01
C GLY A 89 22.24 -0.92 -39.20
N LEU A 90 22.25 -1.27 -37.92
CA LEU A 90 21.16 -0.92 -37.00
C LEU A 90 21.07 0.61 -36.83
N LEU A 91 19.86 1.15 -36.89
CA LEU A 91 19.61 2.59 -36.78
C LEU A 91 19.90 3.16 -35.37
N MET A 92 19.88 2.30 -34.35
CA MET A 92 20.16 2.67 -32.97
C MET A 92 20.85 1.54 -32.22
N ASN A 93 21.66 1.89 -31.23
CA ASN A 93 22.24 0.92 -30.30
C ASN A 93 21.27 0.64 -29.13
N ASN A 94 21.63 -0.25 -28.21
CA ASN A 94 20.79 -0.64 -27.09
C ASN A 94 20.37 0.57 -26.21
N ALA A 95 21.30 1.46 -25.87
CA ALA A 95 21.00 2.62 -25.05
C ALA A 95 20.00 3.59 -25.72
N ALA A 96 20.20 3.84 -27.02
CA ALA A 96 19.29 4.66 -27.82
C ALA A 96 17.89 4.01 -27.96
N SER A 97 17.83 2.68 -28.10
CA SER A 97 16.56 1.94 -28.19
C SER A 97 15.80 1.97 -26.86
N GLU A 98 16.48 1.81 -25.74
CA GLU A 98 15.88 1.95 -24.40
C GLU A 98 15.31 3.34 -24.18
N THR A 99 16.08 4.37 -24.50
CA THR A 99 15.64 5.78 -24.42
C THR A 99 14.42 6.03 -25.31
N CYS A 100 14.44 5.52 -26.54
CA CYS A 100 13.32 5.67 -27.49
C CYS A 100 12.04 5.03 -26.94
N ILE A 101 12.12 3.81 -26.38
CA ILE A 101 10.98 3.11 -25.78
C ILE A 101 10.47 3.88 -24.55
N GLN A 102 11.37 4.32 -23.66
CA GLN A 102 10.99 5.07 -22.47
C GLN A 102 10.25 6.37 -22.82
N ASN A 103 10.80 7.15 -23.75
CA ASN A 103 10.18 8.40 -24.19
C ASN A 103 8.79 8.15 -24.79
N TYR A 104 8.67 7.16 -25.65
CA TYR A 104 7.39 6.80 -26.25
C TYR A 104 6.33 6.39 -25.21
N VAL A 105 6.72 5.58 -24.23
CA VAL A 105 5.81 5.16 -23.14
C VAL A 105 5.43 6.35 -22.27
N MET A 106 6.39 7.23 -21.95
CA MET A 106 6.13 8.44 -21.16
C MET A 106 5.16 9.38 -21.88
N GLU A 107 5.39 9.66 -23.16
CA GLU A 107 4.49 10.50 -23.97
C GLU A 107 3.08 9.92 -24.07
N ALA A 108 2.98 8.60 -24.24
CA ALA A 108 1.69 7.93 -24.28
C ALA A 108 0.94 8.03 -22.94
N GLN A 109 1.65 7.81 -21.82
CA GLN A 109 1.07 7.94 -20.47
C GLN A 109 0.65 9.38 -20.18
N GLN A 110 1.46 10.35 -20.58
CA GLN A 110 1.13 11.77 -20.42
C GLN A 110 -0.15 12.11 -21.19
N LYS A 111 -0.21 11.75 -22.47
CA LYS A 111 -1.39 11.98 -23.33
C LYS A 111 -2.66 11.35 -22.76
N GLU A 112 -2.57 10.10 -22.28
CA GLU A 112 -3.70 9.45 -21.63
C GLU A 112 -4.08 10.13 -20.30
N GLY A 113 -3.08 10.59 -19.53
CA GLY A 113 -3.29 11.34 -18.30
C GLY A 113 -4.00 12.67 -18.55
N ASP A 114 -3.57 13.41 -19.57
CA ASP A 114 -4.18 14.68 -19.96
C ASP A 114 -5.61 14.50 -20.47
N ALA A 115 -5.86 13.44 -21.24
CA ALA A 115 -7.22 13.10 -21.67
C ALA A 115 -8.15 12.80 -20.49
N ARG A 116 -7.69 12.02 -19.48
CA ARG A 116 -8.46 11.74 -18.25
C ARG A 116 -8.69 12.99 -17.41
N LYS A 117 -7.68 13.89 -17.34
CA LYS A 117 -7.84 15.17 -16.65
C LYS A 117 -8.94 16.00 -17.30
N ALA A 118 -8.91 16.13 -18.62
CA ALA A 118 -9.93 16.87 -19.39
C ALA A 118 -11.33 16.23 -19.24
N GLU A 119 -11.42 14.90 -19.23
CA GLU A 119 -12.68 14.18 -18.96
C GLU A 119 -13.20 14.46 -17.55
N GLY A 120 -12.33 14.41 -16.53
CA GLY A 120 -12.67 14.73 -15.15
C GLY A 120 -13.14 16.17 -14.98
N GLU A 121 -12.44 17.13 -15.57
CA GLU A 121 -12.82 18.54 -15.56
C GLU A 121 -14.19 18.78 -16.22
N LYS A 122 -14.43 18.15 -17.36
CA LYS A 122 -15.72 18.18 -18.06
C LYS A 122 -16.83 17.59 -17.20
N PHE A 123 -16.57 16.44 -16.56
CA PHE A 123 -17.53 15.82 -15.64
C PHE A 123 -17.88 16.75 -14.49
N LEU A 124 -16.87 17.29 -13.78
CA LEU A 124 -17.04 18.20 -12.65
C LEU A 124 -17.78 19.49 -13.06
N ALA A 125 -17.46 20.04 -14.26
CA ALA A 125 -18.15 21.20 -14.80
C ALA A 125 -19.65 20.95 -15.08
N ALA A 126 -20.02 19.73 -15.44
CA ALA A 126 -21.41 19.33 -15.58
C ALA A 126 -22.05 19.01 -14.22
N ASN A 127 -21.31 18.31 -13.33
CA ASN A 127 -21.80 17.84 -12.06
C ASN A 127 -22.17 18.98 -11.10
N LYS A 128 -21.39 20.08 -11.07
CA LYS A 128 -21.68 21.27 -10.24
C LYS A 128 -23.05 21.93 -10.54
N LYS A 129 -23.65 21.62 -11.69
CA LYS A 129 -24.96 22.15 -12.08
C LYS A 129 -26.12 21.28 -11.60
N LYS A 130 -25.82 20.09 -11.05
CA LYS A 130 -26.85 19.17 -10.55
C LYS A 130 -27.37 19.65 -9.20
N GLU A 131 -28.64 19.41 -8.97
CA GLU A 131 -29.31 19.77 -7.72
C GLU A 131 -28.64 19.11 -6.49
N GLY A 132 -28.40 19.92 -5.47
CA GLY A 132 -27.81 19.50 -4.23
C GLY A 132 -26.28 19.29 -4.27
N VAL A 133 -25.61 19.55 -5.40
CA VAL A 133 -24.15 19.51 -5.49
C VAL A 133 -23.56 20.86 -5.08
N VAL A 134 -22.68 20.82 -4.08
CA VAL A 134 -21.91 21.95 -3.60
C VAL A 134 -20.47 21.80 -4.09
N THR A 135 -19.85 22.91 -4.51
CA THR A 135 -18.43 22.95 -4.92
C THR A 135 -17.68 23.85 -3.96
N THR A 136 -16.58 23.36 -3.40
CA THR A 136 -15.71 24.13 -2.52
C THR A 136 -14.69 24.96 -3.32
N GLU A 137 -13.92 25.83 -2.64
CA GLU A 137 -12.88 26.66 -3.26
C GLU A 137 -11.74 25.82 -3.87
N SER A 138 -11.46 24.65 -3.31
CA SER A 138 -10.44 23.70 -3.82
C SER A 138 -10.89 22.96 -5.10
N GLY A 139 -12.18 23.05 -5.44
CA GLY A 139 -12.79 22.31 -6.54
C GLY A 139 -13.36 20.94 -6.14
N LEU A 140 -13.29 20.56 -4.87
CA LEU A 140 -13.99 19.40 -4.35
C LEU A 140 -15.50 19.58 -4.57
N GLN A 141 -16.20 18.52 -4.96
CA GLN A 141 -17.66 18.56 -5.05
C GLN A 141 -18.25 17.51 -4.13
N TYR A 142 -19.36 17.87 -3.48
CA TYR A 142 -20.08 16.94 -2.64
C TYR A 142 -21.60 17.15 -2.68
N LYS A 143 -22.32 16.11 -2.32
CA LYS A 143 -23.77 16.12 -2.13
C LYS A 143 -24.10 15.36 -0.86
N VAL A 144 -24.93 15.96 0.00
CA VAL A 144 -25.44 15.29 1.19
C VAL A 144 -26.48 14.25 0.77
N LEU A 145 -26.23 12.98 1.06
CA LEU A 145 -27.15 11.87 0.84
C LEU A 145 -28.03 11.60 2.07
N LYS A 146 -27.41 11.73 3.27
CA LYS A 146 -28.09 11.61 4.55
C LYS A 146 -27.50 12.66 5.49
N PRO A 147 -28.30 13.52 6.14
CA PRO A 147 -27.80 14.46 7.11
C PRO A 147 -27.27 13.74 8.35
N GLY A 148 -26.28 14.34 8.98
CA GLY A 148 -25.68 13.86 10.21
C GLY A 148 -26.43 14.32 11.47
N GLU A 149 -25.91 13.92 12.63
CA GLU A 149 -26.44 14.26 13.94
C GLU A 149 -25.48 15.23 14.64
N GLY A 150 -26.00 16.37 15.11
CA GLY A 150 -25.22 17.40 15.81
C GLY A 150 -24.30 18.22 14.88
N ASP A 151 -23.42 19.01 15.52
CA ASP A 151 -22.55 19.98 14.81
C ASP A 151 -21.05 19.63 14.93
N GLU A 152 -20.72 18.53 15.63
CA GLU A 152 -19.34 18.13 15.82
C GLU A 152 -18.73 17.58 14.52
N LYS A 153 -17.58 18.17 14.14
CA LYS A 153 -16.83 17.79 12.94
C LYS A 153 -15.44 17.29 13.29
N PRO A 154 -14.88 16.36 12.51
CA PRO A 154 -13.50 15.92 12.69
C PRO A 154 -12.49 17.06 12.51
N THR A 155 -11.44 17.02 13.31
CA THR A 155 -10.27 17.90 13.20
C THR A 155 -9.06 17.11 12.68
N ASP A 156 -7.95 17.79 12.40
CA ASP A 156 -6.71 17.15 11.94
C ASP A 156 -6.09 16.16 12.94
N ALA A 157 -6.42 16.32 14.24
CA ALA A 157 -5.91 15.45 15.29
C ALA A 157 -6.72 14.16 15.45
N ASP A 158 -7.95 14.13 14.92
CA ASP A 158 -8.90 13.05 15.15
C ASP A 158 -8.65 11.86 14.22
N ARG A 159 -9.17 10.72 14.64
CA ARG A 159 -9.41 9.56 13.78
C ARG A 159 -10.90 9.47 13.49
N VAL A 160 -11.25 8.90 12.37
CA VAL A 160 -12.64 8.70 11.96
C VAL A 160 -12.89 7.22 11.67
N LYS A 161 -14.09 6.77 12.01
CA LYS A 161 -14.62 5.47 11.62
C LYS A 161 -15.66 5.69 10.54
N VAL A 162 -15.46 5.05 9.37
CA VAL A 162 -16.28 5.31 8.20
C VAL A 162 -16.67 4.03 7.48
N HIS A 163 -17.84 4.04 6.82
CA HIS A 163 -18.09 3.21 5.66
C HIS A 163 -17.87 4.02 4.39
N TYR A 164 -17.27 3.41 3.39
CA TYR A 164 -17.07 4.08 2.11
C TYR A 164 -17.06 3.11 0.93
N THR A 165 -17.35 3.66 -0.24
CA THR A 165 -17.15 3.00 -1.53
C THR A 165 -16.53 3.98 -2.50
N GLY A 166 -15.35 3.68 -3.00
CA GLY A 166 -14.63 4.47 -4.00
C GLY A 166 -14.81 3.91 -5.41
N ARG A 167 -15.14 4.80 -6.36
CA ARG A 167 -15.38 4.46 -7.78
C ARG A 167 -14.61 5.39 -8.69
N LEU A 168 -14.29 4.88 -9.87
CA LEU A 168 -13.89 5.70 -11.00
C LEU A 168 -15.15 6.31 -11.66
N LEU A 169 -14.98 7.30 -12.54
CA LEU A 169 -16.10 7.93 -13.24
C LEU A 169 -16.88 6.97 -14.18
N ASP A 170 -16.26 5.86 -14.57
CA ASP A 170 -16.94 4.77 -15.32
C ASP A 170 -17.79 3.86 -14.42
N GLY A 171 -17.84 4.14 -13.11
CA GLY A 171 -18.58 3.38 -12.12
C GLY A 171 -17.85 2.17 -11.55
N LYS A 172 -16.63 1.86 -12.01
CA LYS A 172 -15.84 0.74 -11.51
C LYS A 172 -15.39 0.98 -10.09
N VAL A 173 -15.77 0.09 -9.17
CA VAL A 173 -15.34 0.12 -7.77
C VAL A 173 -13.86 -0.29 -7.69
N PHE A 174 -13.05 0.52 -7.01
CA PHE A 174 -11.65 0.20 -6.76
C PHE A 174 -11.36 -0.12 -5.29
N ASP A 175 -12.22 0.35 -4.38
CA ASP A 175 -12.12 0.02 -2.95
C ASP A 175 -13.47 0.25 -2.25
N SER A 176 -13.84 -0.64 -1.33
CA SER A 176 -15.10 -0.53 -0.58
C SER A 176 -14.99 -1.25 0.78
N SER A 177 -15.19 -0.50 1.86
CA SER A 177 -15.34 -1.06 3.20
C SER A 177 -16.66 -1.79 3.37
N VAL A 178 -17.69 -1.40 2.59
CA VAL A 178 -19.00 -2.06 2.59
C VAL A 178 -18.89 -3.47 2.01
N GLU A 179 -18.15 -3.63 0.91
CA GLU A 179 -17.91 -4.96 0.32
C GLU A 179 -17.05 -5.85 1.22
N ARG A 180 -16.15 -5.27 2.02
CA ARG A 180 -15.39 -6.02 3.04
C ARG A 180 -16.22 -6.41 4.26
N GLY A 181 -17.39 -5.80 4.46
CA GLY A 181 -18.30 -6.08 5.57
C GLY A 181 -17.90 -5.43 6.90
N GLU A 182 -16.88 -4.56 6.93
CA GLU A 182 -16.39 -3.89 8.14
C GLU A 182 -16.04 -2.43 7.88
N PRO A 183 -16.31 -1.51 8.83
CA PRO A 183 -15.90 -0.12 8.75
C PRO A 183 -14.37 0.01 8.76
N ALA A 184 -13.87 1.06 8.13
CA ALA A 184 -12.47 1.41 8.17
C ALA A 184 -12.21 2.59 9.13
N GLU A 185 -11.01 2.61 9.73
CA GLU A 185 -10.57 3.69 10.61
C GLU A 185 -9.34 4.38 10.03
N PHE A 186 -9.40 5.72 9.93
CA PHE A 186 -8.32 6.55 9.41
C PHE A 186 -8.04 7.73 10.31
N GLY A 187 -6.78 8.16 10.41
CA GLY A 187 -6.46 9.51 10.86
C GLY A 187 -6.86 10.52 9.77
N VAL A 188 -7.47 11.63 10.17
CA VAL A 188 -7.97 12.65 9.22
C VAL A 188 -6.85 13.13 8.29
N THR A 189 -5.63 13.27 8.76
CA THR A 189 -4.47 13.70 7.96
C THR A 189 -3.77 12.57 7.19
N GLN A 190 -4.21 11.31 7.35
CA GLN A 190 -3.56 10.14 6.74
C GLN A 190 -4.19 9.72 5.40
N VAL A 191 -5.21 10.43 4.94
CA VAL A 191 -5.92 10.18 3.70
C VAL A 191 -5.62 11.26 2.65
N ILE A 192 -6.07 11.07 1.40
CA ILE A 192 -5.90 12.05 0.32
C ILE A 192 -6.56 13.39 0.66
N ARG A 193 -6.03 14.49 0.10
CA ARG A 193 -6.46 15.85 0.45
C ARG A 193 -7.96 16.08 0.31
N GLY A 194 -8.57 15.53 -0.74
CA GLY A 194 -10.02 15.61 -0.93
C GLY A 194 -10.82 14.92 0.17
N TRP A 195 -10.32 13.83 0.73
CA TRP A 195 -10.93 13.17 1.89
C TRP A 195 -10.78 14.00 3.17
N GLN A 196 -9.58 14.55 3.41
CA GLN A 196 -9.35 15.42 4.57
C GLN A 196 -10.33 16.59 4.59
N GLU A 197 -10.57 17.19 3.42
CA GLU A 197 -11.52 18.28 3.28
C GLU A 197 -12.97 17.79 3.47
N ALA A 198 -13.37 16.71 2.82
CA ALA A 198 -14.71 16.15 2.94
C ALA A 198 -15.05 15.75 4.38
N LEU A 199 -14.15 15.07 5.09
CA LEU A 199 -14.35 14.65 6.47
C LEU A 199 -14.57 15.83 7.42
N LYS A 200 -13.84 16.94 7.23
CA LYS A 200 -14.00 18.17 8.03
C LYS A 200 -15.31 18.92 7.77
N LEU A 201 -16.03 18.58 6.69
CA LEU A 201 -17.36 19.09 6.41
C LEU A 201 -18.45 18.27 7.09
N MET A 202 -18.19 16.98 7.37
CA MET A 202 -19.15 15.99 7.85
C MET A 202 -19.36 16.06 9.37
N CYS A 203 -20.61 15.75 9.77
CA CYS A 203 -20.96 15.42 11.15
C CYS A 203 -21.16 13.90 11.31
N LYS A 204 -21.18 13.40 12.57
CA LYS A 204 -21.44 11.99 12.86
C LYS A 204 -22.78 11.54 12.28
N GLY A 205 -22.83 10.35 11.66
CA GLY A 205 -24.01 9.79 11.02
C GLY A 205 -24.30 10.36 9.62
N GLU A 206 -23.53 11.36 9.17
CA GLU A 206 -23.71 11.96 7.85
C GLU A 206 -23.16 11.05 6.74
N LYS A 207 -23.84 11.08 5.59
CA LYS A 207 -23.42 10.38 4.39
C LYS A 207 -23.30 11.36 3.23
N LEU A 208 -22.12 11.41 2.65
CA LEU A 208 -21.81 12.25 1.49
C LEU A 208 -21.52 11.41 0.26
N GLN A 209 -21.92 11.92 -0.88
CA GLN A 209 -21.34 11.59 -2.17
C GLN A 209 -20.33 12.69 -2.50
N VAL A 210 -19.08 12.30 -2.78
CA VAL A 210 -17.98 13.23 -2.97
C VAL A 210 -17.29 12.95 -4.30
N TRP A 211 -17.04 13.99 -5.09
CA TRP A 211 -16.26 13.91 -6.33
C TRP A 211 -14.97 14.71 -6.14
N ILE A 212 -13.86 14.02 -6.28
CA ILE A 212 -12.53 14.52 -5.95
C ILE A 212 -11.73 14.70 -7.23
N PRO A 213 -11.38 15.95 -7.63
CA PRO A 213 -10.47 16.19 -8.74
C PRO A 213 -9.14 15.51 -8.48
N SER A 214 -8.46 15.10 -9.54
CA SER A 214 -7.19 14.37 -9.45
C SER A 214 -6.13 15.07 -8.59
N ASP A 215 -6.09 16.39 -8.63
CA ASP A 215 -5.12 17.20 -7.89
C ASP A 215 -5.33 17.14 -6.36
N LEU A 216 -6.52 16.77 -5.90
CA LEU A 216 -6.85 16.50 -4.50
C LEU A 216 -6.83 15.00 -4.15
N ALA A 217 -6.52 14.14 -5.13
CA ALA A 217 -6.44 12.69 -5.01
C ALA A 217 -5.00 12.20 -5.23
N TYR A 218 -4.76 11.43 -6.28
CA TYR A 218 -3.45 10.81 -6.56
C TYR A 218 -2.67 11.48 -7.69
N GLY A 219 -3.20 12.54 -8.31
CA GLY A 219 -2.54 13.36 -9.32
C GLY A 219 -2.02 12.55 -10.51
N THR A 220 -0.87 12.98 -11.03
CA THR A 220 -0.21 12.34 -12.18
C THR A 220 0.36 10.96 -11.87
N GLY A 221 0.56 10.61 -10.60
CA GLY A 221 1.10 9.32 -10.18
C GLY A 221 0.09 8.17 -10.25
N GLY A 222 -1.19 8.47 -10.06
CA GLY A 222 -2.22 7.44 -9.86
C GLY A 222 -1.98 6.59 -8.61
N ALA A 223 -2.73 5.48 -8.46
CA ALA A 223 -2.54 4.53 -7.36
C ALA A 223 -2.89 3.09 -7.79
N GLY A 224 -1.99 2.18 -7.49
CA GLY A 224 -2.14 0.77 -7.88
C GLY A 224 -2.34 0.57 -9.38
N ASP A 225 -3.04 -0.50 -9.74
CA ASP A 225 -3.30 -0.82 -11.15
C ASP A 225 -4.62 -0.18 -11.65
N MET A 226 -5.51 0.20 -10.74
CA MET A 226 -6.85 0.68 -11.08
C MET A 226 -6.94 2.19 -11.25
N ILE A 227 -6.33 2.97 -10.35
CA ILE A 227 -6.40 4.42 -10.38
C ILE A 227 -5.25 4.95 -11.23
N LYS A 228 -5.55 5.25 -12.49
CA LYS A 228 -4.57 5.75 -13.45
C LYS A 228 -4.26 7.24 -13.20
N SER A 229 -3.18 7.71 -13.83
CA SER A 229 -2.77 9.12 -13.84
C SER A 229 -3.96 10.07 -14.09
N ASN A 230 -4.07 11.12 -13.29
CA ASN A 230 -5.07 12.19 -13.37
C ASN A 230 -6.54 11.73 -13.28
N ALA A 231 -6.82 10.59 -12.68
CA ALA A 231 -8.17 10.11 -12.48
C ALA A 231 -8.92 10.98 -11.46
N THR A 232 -10.09 11.47 -11.83
CA THR A 232 -11.11 12.02 -10.91
C THR A 232 -11.81 10.86 -10.22
N LEU A 233 -12.00 10.96 -8.92
CA LEU A 233 -12.57 9.88 -8.11
C LEU A 233 -13.94 10.27 -7.57
N GLU A 234 -14.81 9.29 -7.44
CA GLU A 234 -16.09 9.39 -6.76
C GLU A 234 -16.07 8.52 -5.52
N PHE A 235 -16.55 9.06 -4.40
CA PHE A 235 -16.72 8.32 -3.16
C PHE A 235 -18.11 8.54 -2.59
N GLU A 236 -18.64 7.49 -2.02
CA GLU A 236 -19.72 7.53 -1.06
C GLU A 236 -19.10 7.29 0.30
N ILE A 237 -19.24 8.23 1.24
CA ILE A 237 -18.60 8.18 2.58
C ILE A 237 -19.70 8.36 3.62
N GLU A 238 -19.79 7.45 4.58
CA GLU A 238 -20.63 7.57 5.77
C GLU A 238 -19.75 7.67 7.01
N LEU A 239 -19.82 8.78 7.72
CA LEU A 239 -19.07 9.02 8.96
C LEU A 239 -19.81 8.39 10.14
N LEU A 240 -19.32 7.26 10.61
CA LEU A 240 -19.94 6.51 11.70
C LEU A 240 -19.56 7.06 13.08
N ASP A 241 -18.29 7.44 13.24
CA ASP A 241 -17.79 7.95 14.52
C ASP A 241 -16.57 8.85 14.37
N ILE A 242 -16.38 9.75 15.36
CA ILE A 242 -15.21 10.63 15.49
C ILE A 242 -14.46 10.18 16.74
N ILE A 243 -13.25 9.68 16.56
CA ILE A 243 -12.40 9.15 17.65
C ILE A 243 -11.39 10.22 17.99
N LYS A 244 -11.58 10.85 19.16
CA LYS A 244 -10.66 11.85 19.67
C LYS A 244 -9.33 11.21 20.11
N PRO A 245 -8.19 11.89 19.93
CA PRO A 245 -6.93 11.42 20.49
C PRO A 245 -7.03 11.40 22.02
N GLU A 246 -6.54 10.33 22.63
CA GLU A 246 -6.38 10.29 24.08
C GLU A 246 -5.50 11.47 24.52
N PRO A 247 -5.91 12.27 25.50
CA PRO A 247 -5.09 13.37 25.98
C PRO A 247 -3.76 12.82 26.49
N LYS A 248 -2.65 13.28 25.89
CA LYS A 248 -1.28 12.83 26.25
C LYS A 248 -0.97 13.01 27.76
N VAL A 249 -1.73 13.86 28.44
CA VAL A 249 -1.59 14.14 29.86
C VAL A 249 -2.07 12.98 30.72
N GLU A 250 -3.17 12.28 30.36
CA GLU A 250 -3.66 11.11 31.12
C GLU A 250 -2.71 9.94 31.05
N LYS A 251 -2.19 9.60 29.86
CA LYS A 251 -1.20 8.51 29.73
C LYS A 251 0.08 8.78 30.50
N ALA A 252 0.59 10.01 30.43
CA ALA A 252 1.79 10.40 31.21
C ALA A 252 1.51 10.39 32.73
N ALA A 253 0.30 10.73 33.17
CA ALA A 253 -0.10 10.65 34.55
C ALA A 253 -0.28 9.21 35.05
N GLU A 254 -0.88 8.34 34.25
CA GLU A 254 -1.02 6.90 34.57
C GLU A 254 0.35 6.20 34.61
N GLU A 255 1.26 6.44 33.66
CA GLU A 255 2.62 5.92 33.69
C GLU A 255 3.43 6.45 34.87
N ALA A 256 3.23 7.74 35.28
CA ALA A 256 3.87 8.32 36.45
C ALA A 256 3.35 7.71 37.75
N VAL A 257 2.04 7.46 37.86
CA VAL A 257 1.41 6.80 39.01
C VAL A 257 1.90 5.36 39.14
N GLU A 258 1.89 4.58 38.04
CA GLU A 258 2.38 3.19 38.04
C GLU A 258 3.86 3.09 38.41
N SER A 259 4.68 4.05 37.94
CA SER A 259 6.10 4.09 38.29
C SER A 259 6.33 4.49 39.74
N ALA A 260 5.53 5.41 40.30
CA ALA A 260 5.56 5.80 41.70
C ALA A 260 5.13 4.65 42.61
N GLU A 261 4.06 3.92 42.29
CA GLU A 261 3.63 2.73 43.02
C GLU A 261 4.71 1.65 43.07
N LYS A 262 5.39 1.39 41.97
CA LYS A 262 6.51 0.43 41.92
C LYS A 262 7.65 0.84 42.83
N VAL A 263 7.97 2.14 42.90
CA VAL A 263 9.01 2.67 43.79
C VAL A 263 8.61 2.53 45.24
N VAL A 264 7.36 2.89 45.59
CA VAL A 264 6.81 2.78 46.95
C VAL A 264 6.80 1.32 47.42
N ASN A 265 6.29 0.39 46.60
CA ASN A 265 6.26 -1.03 46.93
C ASN A 265 7.66 -1.61 47.18
N LYS A 266 8.65 -1.21 46.38
CA LYS A 266 10.04 -1.61 46.58
C LYS A 266 10.68 -1.00 47.85
N ALA A 267 10.26 0.19 48.22
CA ALA A 267 10.72 0.82 49.47
C ALA A 267 10.08 0.14 50.70
N VAL A 268 8.79 -0.17 50.67
CA VAL A 268 8.08 -0.92 51.70
C VAL A 268 8.72 -2.28 51.94
N GLU A 269 9.02 -3.05 50.87
CA GLU A 269 9.66 -4.36 50.96
C GLU A 269 11.07 -4.28 51.62
N LYS A 270 11.83 -3.21 51.33
CA LYS A 270 13.12 -2.97 51.98
C LYS A 270 12.99 -2.64 53.46
N VAL A 271 11.99 -1.85 53.82
CA VAL A 271 11.73 -1.50 55.23
C VAL A 271 11.28 -2.72 56.01
N ASP A 272 10.40 -3.54 55.49
CA ASP A 272 9.95 -4.79 56.12
C ASP A 272 11.08 -5.79 56.31
N LYS A 273 12.01 -5.88 55.35
CA LYS A 273 13.17 -6.74 55.45
C LYS A 273 14.19 -6.25 56.50
N ALA A 274 14.34 -4.91 56.58
CA ALA A 274 15.18 -4.28 57.63
C ALA A 274 14.58 -4.45 59.00
N ALA A 275 13.26 -4.27 59.15
CA ALA A 275 12.55 -4.46 60.44
C ALA A 275 12.63 -5.91 60.93
N LYS A 276 12.42 -6.89 60.02
CA LYS A 276 12.58 -8.31 60.36
C LYS A 276 14.03 -8.68 60.79
N LYS A 277 15.03 -8.04 60.14
CA LYS A 277 16.41 -8.23 60.54
C LYS A 277 16.73 -7.65 61.91
N ALA A 278 16.26 -6.44 62.19
CA ALA A 278 16.44 -5.77 63.46
C ALA A 278 15.70 -6.53 64.61
N ALA A 279 14.49 -7.03 64.37
CA ALA A 279 13.77 -7.88 65.35
C ALA A 279 14.53 -9.15 65.71
N LYS A 280 15.14 -9.81 64.73
CA LYS A 280 15.93 -11.03 64.91
C LYS A 280 17.24 -10.76 65.65
N GLU A 281 17.88 -9.60 65.46
CA GLU A 281 19.07 -9.19 66.16
C GLU A 281 18.76 -8.81 67.61
N ALA A 282 17.62 -8.17 67.89
CA ALA A 282 17.14 -7.85 69.23
C ALA A 282 16.82 -9.13 70.04
N GLU A 283 16.15 -10.11 69.40
CA GLU A 283 15.86 -11.43 70.02
C GLU A 283 17.15 -12.21 70.38
N LYS A 284 18.17 -12.11 69.53
CA LYS A 284 19.48 -12.72 69.76
C LYS A 284 20.26 -12.04 70.90
N ALA A 285 20.10 -10.72 71.08
CA ALA A 285 20.72 -9.98 72.18
C ALA A 285 20.04 -10.22 73.56
N ALA A 286 18.75 -10.54 73.55
CA ALA A 286 18.00 -10.86 74.80
C ALA A 286 18.29 -12.25 75.38
N VAL A 287 18.95 -13.11 74.65
CA VAL A 287 19.27 -14.54 75.07
C VAL A 287 20.72 -14.69 75.51
N ALA A 288 21.48 -13.63 75.78
CA ALA A 288 22.81 -13.74 76.35
C ALA A 288 22.75 -14.06 77.87
N PRO A 289 23.35 -15.17 78.39
CA PRO A 289 23.29 -15.51 79.81
C PRO A 289 24.10 -14.53 80.65
N ALA A 290 23.53 -14.07 81.80
CA ALA A 290 24.22 -13.33 82.81
C ALA A 290 25.28 -14.22 83.46
N GLY A 291 26.53 -13.85 83.30
CA GLY A 291 27.65 -14.53 83.94
C GLY A 291 27.65 -14.33 85.42
N ASP A 292 27.72 -15.43 86.15
CA ASP A 292 28.02 -15.54 87.59
C ASP A 292 29.31 -14.82 87.94
N GLU A 293 29.26 -13.85 88.83
CA GLU A 293 30.43 -13.48 89.63
C GLU A 293 30.09 -13.66 91.12
N ALA A 294 30.52 -14.78 91.60
CA ALA A 294 30.63 -15.02 93.04
C ALA A 294 31.95 -14.40 93.57
N SER A 295 31.85 -13.47 94.40
CA SER A 295 33.01 -12.93 95.17
C SER A 295 33.13 -13.69 96.47
N GLU A 296 34.24 -14.42 96.58
CA GLU A 296 34.81 -14.77 97.91
C GLU A 296 35.67 -13.61 98.44
N GLN A 297 35.39 -13.24 99.64
CA GLN A 297 36.31 -12.51 100.46
C GLN A 297 36.25 -13.03 101.88
N GLU A 298 37.27 -13.67 102.28
CA GLU A 298 37.62 -13.89 103.69
C GLU A 298 38.90 -13.11 104.12
N ALA A 299 38.87 -12.64 105.33
CA ALA A 299 39.86 -12.28 106.31
C ALA A 299 40.06 -10.78 106.55
#